data_aca2460394e4a1bcb77639e4e5247dcd
#
_entry.id   aca2460394e4a1bcb77639e4e5247dcd
#
_cell.length_a   1.000
_cell.length_b   1.000
_cell.length_c   1.000
_cell.angle_alpha   90.00
_cell.angle_beta   90.00
_cell.angle_gamma   90.00
#
_symmetry.space_group_name_H-M   'P 1'
#
loop_
_entity.id
_entity.type
_entity.pdbx_description
1 polymer ?
#
loop_
_entity_poly.entity_id
_entity_poly.type
_entity_poly.pdbx_seq_one_letter_code
_entity_poly.pdbx_strand_id
1 'polypeptide(L)'
;MIMRSTTFTLIAALWLFWTPAGFTQVANPDPTRFQADIDRFVQWDAKNAFPKDGILFAGSSSMVLWPSARYFPELPVINRGFGGSQLSDLLFYLEETTLKYEPSMILLYEGDNDVAHGKGATQFVADFETFVARVHERLPETHIAFVPIKPSIMRWEMWPTMRETNARIRALTQIDERLHYIDVASPMLDGDRPPSASLFVSDGLHLSSEGYDLWSDVVRTFFEAQGLLP
;
A
#
# COMPACT_ATOMS: atom_id res chain seq x y z
N MET A 1 71.53 -42.11 16.04
CA MET A 1 70.16 -42.21 15.47
C MET A 1 69.28 -41.32 16.30
N ILE A 2 69.08 -40.07 15.83
CA ILE A 2 68.34 -39.01 16.60
C ILE A 2 66.94 -38.92 16.01
N MET A 3 65.91 -39.31 16.80
CA MET A 3 64.49 -39.15 16.44
C MET A 3 64.10 -37.71 16.70
N ARG A 4 63.65 -36.99 15.66
CA ARG A 4 63.00 -35.66 15.76
C ARG A 4 61.51 -35.87 15.91
N SER A 5 60.99 -35.45 17.06
CA SER A 5 59.57 -35.38 17.34
C SER A 5 58.95 -34.11 16.71
N THR A 6 58.02 -34.28 15.81
CA THR A 6 57.27 -33.18 15.17
C THR A 6 55.96 -33.02 15.92
N THR A 7 55.81 -31.89 16.63
CA THR A 7 54.57 -31.50 17.34
C THR A 7 53.66 -30.81 16.34
N PHE A 8 52.46 -31.39 16.06
CA PHE A 8 51.42 -30.75 15.29
C PHE A 8 50.53 -29.90 16.21
N THR A 9 50.55 -28.60 16.02
CA THR A 9 49.65 -27.66 16.71
C THR A 9 48.32 -27.58 15.91
N LEU A 10 47.25 -28.08 16.46
CA LEU A 10 45.88 -27.92 15.93
C LEU A 10 45.42 -26.50 16.24
N ILE A 11 45.24 -25.67 15.22
CA ILE A 11 44.56 -24.38 15.31
C ILE A 11 43.05 -24.63 15.11
N ALA A 12 42.30 -24.58 16.20
CA ALA A 12 40.85 -24.62 16.15
C ALA A 12 40.33 -23.24 15.67
N ALA A 13 39.82 -23.17 14.46
CA ALA A 13 39.14 -21.98 13.95
C ALA A 13 37.75 -21.89 14.57
N LEU A 14 37.53 -20.93 15.48
CA LEU A 14 36.21 -20.58 15.97
C LEU A 14 35.45 -19.86 14.86
N TRP A 15 34.47 -20.52 14.24
CA TRP A 15 33.47 -19.89 13.39
C TRP A 15 32.43 -19.20 14.30
N LEU A 16 32.50 -17.88 14.41
CA LEU A 16 31.42 -17.05 14.99
C LEU A 16 30.28 -17.06 13.98
N PHE A 17 29.24 -17.84 14.27
CA PHE A 17 27.96 -17.73 13.57
C PHE A 17 27.31 -16.40 13.97
N TRP A 18 27.41 -15.40 13.09
CA TRP A 18 26.64 -14.19 13.20
C TRP A 18 25.20 -14.53 12.81
N THR A 19 24.33 -14.74 13.79
CA THR A 19 22.89 -14.83 13.56
C THR A 19 22.41 -13.42 13.23
N PRO A 20 21.80 -13.19 12.05
CA PRO A 20 21.19 -11.88 11.77
C PRO A 20 20.13 -11.62 12.83
N ALA A 21 20.14 -10.41 13.41
CA ALA A 21 19.10 -9.98 14.33
C ALA A 21 17.74 -10.17 13.65
N GLY A 22 16.94 -11.10 14.14
CA GLY A 22 15.62 -11.38 13.62
C GLY A 22 14.77 -10.12 13.74
N PHE A 23 14.31 -9.57 12.63
CA PHE A 23 13.32 -8.52 12.64
C PHE A 23 12.05 -9.08 13.29
N THR A 24 11.70 -8.55 14.46
CA THR A 24 10.44 -8.92 15.11
C THR A 24 9.29 -8.35 14.27
N GLN A 25 8.52 -9.22 13.64
CA GLN A 25 7.32 -8.78 12.93
C GLN A 25 6.25 -8.32 13.91
N VAL A 26 5.61 -7.21 13.60
CA VAL A 26 4.42 -6.74 14.33
C VAL A 26 3.26 -7.64 13.97
N ALA A 27 2.53 -8.15 14.97
CA ALA A 27 1.37 -9.01 14.72
C ALA A 27 0.27 -8.22 13.99
N ASN A 28 -0.34 -8.86 13.00
CA ASN A 28 -1.50 -8.28 12.33
C ASN A 28 -2.69 -8.25 13.30
N PRO A 29 -3.49 -7.17 13.30
CA PRO A 29 -4.72 -7.14 14.08
C PRO A 29 -5.75 -8.14 13.53
N ASP A 30 -6.75 -8.48 14.37
CA ASP A 30 -7.85 -9.36 13.93
C ASP A 30 -8.66 -8.68 12.81
N PRO A 31 -8.68 -9.24 11.58
CA PRO A 31 -9.38 -8.64 10.45
C PRO A 31 -10.91 -8.68 10.60
N THR A 32 -11.47 -9.58 11.44
CA THR A 32 -12.92 -9.72 11.61
C THR A 32 -13.59 -8.47 12.16
N ARG A 33 -12.82 -7.51 12.71
CA ARG A 33 -13.31 -6.18 13.10
C ARG A 33 -13.95 -5.40 11.95
N PHE A 34 -13.68 -5.77 10.71
CA PHE A 34 -14.24 -5.15 9.50
C PHE A 34 -15.41 -5.91 8.88
N GLN A 35 -15.89 -7.00 9.52
CA GLN A 35 -16.97 -7.83 8.96
C GLN A 35 -18.19 -6.99 8.56
N ALA A 36 -18.58 -6.00 9.38
CA ALA A 36 -19.71 -5.14 9.07
C ALA A 36 -19.50 -4.24 7.82
N ASP A 37 -18.25 -3.83 7.55
CA ASP A 37 -17.92 -3.08 6.34
C ASP A 37 -18.02 -3.97 5.10
N ILE A 38 -17.51 -5.18 5.20
CA ILE A 38 -17.54 -6.17 4.13
C ILE A 38 -19.00 -6.61 3.83
N ASP A 39 -19.80 -6.84 4.86
CA ASP A 39 -21.22 -7.17 4.71
C ASP A 39 -21.99 -6.05 3.97
N ARG A 40 -21.62 -4.78 4.18
CA ARG A 40 -22.20 -3.66 3.41
C ARG A 40 -21.83 -3.74 1.93
N PHE A 41 -20.60 -4.12 1.60
CA PHE A 41 -20.21 -4.32 0.20
C PHE A 41 -21.00 -5.46 -0.44
N VAL A 42 -21.13 -6.60 0.24
CA VAL A 42 -21.91 -7.73 -0.25
C VAL A 42 -23.39 -7.35 -0.46
N GLN A 43 -24.00 -6.61 0.49
CA GLN A 43 -25.39 -6.13 0.37
C GLN A 43 -25.57 -5.13 -0.76
N TRP A 44 -24.57 -4.26 -1.00
CA TRP A 44 -24.59 -3.32 -2.11
C TRP A 44 -24.50 -4.04 -3.45
N ASP A 45 -23.58 -4.99 -3.56
CA ASP A 45 -23.33 -5.80 -4.77
C ASP A 45 -24.56 -6.65 -5.14
N ALA A 46 -25.30 -7.14 -4.13
CA ALA A 46 -26.53 -7.89 -4.36
C ALA A 46 -27.66 -7.06 -5.02
N LYS A 47 -27.57 -5.72 -4.96
CA LYS A 47 -28.59 -4.80 -5.47
C LYS A 47 -28.12 -4.00 -6.69
N ASN A 48 -26.83 -4.01 -7.00
CA ASN A 48 -26.26 -3.17 -8.04
C ASN A 48 -25.36 -4.01 -8.94
N ALA A 49 -25.32 -3.67 -10.22
CA ALA A 49 -24.31 -4.14 -11.13
C ALA A 49 -23.03 -3.31 -10.97
N PHE A 50 -21.89 -3.93 -11.15
CA PHE A 50 -20.60 -3.23 -11.24
C PHE A 50 -19.99 -3.48 -12.64
N PRO A 51 -19.25 -2.50 -13.18
CA PRO A 51 -18.63 -2.64 -14.48
C PRO A 51 -17.55 -3.74 -14.42
N LYS A 52 -17.49 -4.57 -15.45
CA LYS A 52 -16.32 -5.41 -15.72
C LYS A 52 -15.18 -4.54 -16.24
N ASP A 53 -13.96 -4.97 -16.00
CA ASP A 53 -12.74 -4.24 -16.40
C ASP A 53 -12.70 -2.79 -15.90
N GLY A 54 -13.42 -2.51 -14.79
CA GLY A 54 -13.45 -1.20 -14.16
C GLY A 54 -12.16 -0.85 -13.44
N ILE A 55 -12.12 0.38 -12.90
CA ILE A 55 -11.03 0.85 -12.06
C ILE A 55 -11.46 0.72 -10.60
N LEU A 56 -10.76 -0.11 -9.84
CA LEU A 56 -11.05 -0.34 -8.43
C LEU A 56 -10.19 0.56 -7.53
N PHE A 57 -10.83 1.31 -6.66
CA PHE A 57 -10.19 2.03 -5.56
C PHE A 57 -10.26 1.15 -4.31
N ALA A 58 -9.12 0.62 -3.88
CA ALA A 58 -8.98 -0.27 -2.73
C ALA A 58 -8.06 0.34 -1.67
N GLY A 59 -8.37 0.11 -0.40
CA GLY A 59 -7.54 0.57 0.70
C GLY A 59 -8.31 1.14 1.88
N SER A 60 -7.66 2.02 2.65
CA SER A 60 -8.16 2.49 3.94
C SER A 60 -9.04 3.75 3.85
N SER A 61 -9.12 4.51 4.95
CA SER A 61 -10.02 5.67 5.08
C SER A 61 -9.83 6.74 4.00
N SER A 62 -8.62 6.95 3.50
CA SER A 62 -8.39 7.91 2.42
C SER A 62 -9.07 7.49 1.12
N MET A 63 -9.24 6.18 0.87
CA MET A 63 -10.06 5.70 -0.25
C MET A 63 -11.56 5.82 0.03
N VAL A 64 -12.03 5.43 1.23
CA VAL A 64 -13.44 5.56 1.62
C VAL A 64 -13.94 6.98 1.45
N LEU A 65 -13.17 7.95 1.92
CA LEU A 65 -13.54 9.36 1.95
C LEU A 65 -13.33 10.08 0.61
N TRP A 66 -12.69 9.43 -0.36
CA TRP A 66 -12.50 9.97 -1.70
C TRP A 66 -13.80 9.82 -2.52
N PRO A 67 -14.47 10.90 -2.90
CA PRO A 67 -15.66 10.82 -3.75
C PRO A 67 -15.28 10.53 -5.20
N SER A 68 -14.64 9.38 -5.43
CA SER A 68 -14.00 8.98 -6.68
C SER A 68 -14.90 9.08 -7.91
N ALA A 69 -16.17 8.69 -7.79
CA ALA A 69 -17.14 8.81 -8.87
C ALA A 69 -17.42 10.29 -9.27
N ARG A 70 -17.24 11.24 -8.34
CA ARG A 70 -17.38 12.68 -8.64
C ARG A 70 -16.13 13.22 -9.35
N TYR A 71 -14.96 12.74 -8.95
CA TYR A 71 -13.70 13.20 -9.55
C TYR A 71 -13.40 12.55 -10.92
N PHE A 72 -13.93 11.34 -11.13
CA PHE A 72 -13.70 10.55 -12.36
C PHE A 72 -15.05 10.07 -12.96
N PRO A 73 -15.97 10.99 -13.31
CA PRO A 73 -17.31 10.62 -13.80
C PRO A 73 -17.26 9.94 -15.18
N GLU A 74 -16.14 10.08 -15.89
CA GLU A 74 -15.93 9.49 -17.22
C GLU A 74 -15.50 8.03 -17.16
N LEU A 75 -15.06 7.56 -15.96
CA LEU A 75 -14.47 6.25 -15.77
C LEU A 75 -15.39 5.29 -15.00
N PRO A 76 -15.35 4.00 -15.29
CA PRO A 76 -16.11 2.99 -14.56
C PRO A 76 -15.44 2.68 -13.20
N VAL A 77 -15.53 3.61 -12.26
CA VAL A 77 -14.86 3.53 -10.95
C VAL A 77 -15.72 2.79 -9.92
N ILE A 78 -15.09 1.86 -9.21
CA ILE A 78 -15.65 1.18 -8.03
C ILE A 78 -14.78 1.52 -6.83
N ASN A 79 -15.38 1.97 -5.72
CA ASN A 79 -14.66 2.21 -4.46
C ASN A 79 -15.02 1.15 -3.42
N ARG A 80 -14.02 0.41 -2.96
CA ARG A 80 -14.11 -0.64 -1.92
C ARG A 80 -13.10 -0.40 -0.79
N GLY A 81 -12.83 0.86 -0.50
CA GLY A 81 -12.09 1.25 0.70
C GLY A 81 -12.88 0.95 1.97
N PHE A 82 -12.19 0.61 3.06
CA PHE A 82 -12.76 0.48 4.39
C PHE A 82 -11.84 1.10 5.45
N GLY A 83 -12.42 1.99 6.26
CA GLY A 83 -11.65 2.94 7.08
C GLY A 83 -10.87 2.27 8.21
N GLY A 84 -9.58 2.59 8.34
CA GLY A 84 -8.72 2.04 9.39
C GLY A 84 -8.05 0.71 9.05
N SER A 85 -8.25 0.20 7.81
CA SER A 85 -7.62 -1.04 7.36
C SER A 85 -6.10 -0.92 7.26
N GLN A 86 -5.45 -2.05 7.42
CA GLN A 86 -4.07 -2.33 7.06
C GLN A 86 -4.05 -3.23 5.83
N LEU A 87 -2.92 -3.31 5.15
CA LEU A 87 -2.80 -4.19 3.98
C LEU A 87 -3.09 -5.66 4.31
N SER A 88 -2.80 -6.09 5.54
CA SER A 88 -3.16 -7.44 6.02
C SER A 88 -4.67 -7.68 6.11
N ASP A 89 -5.47 -6.63 6.40
CA ASP A 89 -6.93 -6.74 6.40
C ASP A 89 -7.48 -6.86 4.98
N LEU A 90 -6.92 -6.06 4.05
CA LEU A 90 -7.26 -6.14 2.64
C LEU A 90 -6.88 -7.52 2.06
N LEU A 91 -5.73 -8.08 2.46
CA LEU A 91 -5.33 -9.43 2.09
C LEU A 91 -6.28 -10.52 2.61
N PHE A 92 -6.83 -10.35 3.81
CA PHE A 92 -7.81 -11.28 4.37
C PHE A 92 -9.12 -11.27 3.59
N TYR A 93 -9.62 -10.08 3.22
CA TYR A 93 -10.86 -9.88 2.47
C TYR A 93 -10.65 -9.67 0.96
N LEU A 94 -9.55 -10.20 0.41
CA LEU A 94 -9.14 -9.93 -0.97
C LEU A 94 -10.20 -10.35 -2.01
N GLU A 95 -10.90 -11.46 -1.76
CA GLU A 95 -11.97 -11.93 -2.64
C GLU A 95 -13.14 -10.94 -2.67
N GLU A 96 -13.61 -10.53 -1.47
CA GLU A 96 -14.80 -9.69 -1.31
C GLU A 96 -14.58 -8.23 -1.70
N THR A 97 -13.34 -7.75 -1.59
CA THR A 97 -13.02 -6.33 -1.83
C THR A 97 -12.37 -6.07 -3.17
N THR A 98 -11.77 -7.09 -3.79
CA THR A 98 -10.89 -6.88 -4.94
C THR A 98 -11.15 -7.87 -6.09
N LEU A 99 -10.92 -9.16 -5.87
CA LEU A 99 -10.85 -10.14 -6.96
C LEU A 99 -12.18 -10.34 -7.69
N LYS A 100 -13.30 -10.37 -6.98
CA LYS A 100 -14.63 -10.57 -7.57
C LYS A 100 -15.05 -9.49 -8.58
N TYR A 101 -14.42 -8.31 -8.54
CA TYR A 101 -14.73 -7.21 -9.46
C TYR A 101 -14.00 -7.32 -10.79
N GLU A 102 -13.02 -8.20 -10.89
CA GLU A 102 -12.21 -8.40 -12.11
C GLU A 102 -11.75 -7.06 -12.72
N PRO A 103 -11.13 -6.15 -11.93
CA PRO A 103 -10.78 -4.83 -12.42
C PRO A 103 -9.61 -4.88 -13.42
N SER A 104 -9.62 -3.99 -14.41
CA SER A 104 -8.44 -3.78 -15.27
C SER A 104 -7.31 -3.05 -14.54
N MET A 105 -7.68 -2.22 -13.55
CA MET A 105 -6.71 -1.49 -12.72
C MET A 105 -7.19 -1.37 -11.28
N ILE A 106 -6.26 -1.53 -10.35
CA ILE A 106 -6.47 -1.31 -8.91
C ILE A 106 -5.64 -0.10 -8.48
N LEU A 107 -6.29 0.97 -7.98
CA LEU A 107 -5.62 2.00 -7.20
C LEU A 107 -5.60 1.56 -5.74
N LEU A 108 -4.40 1.28 -5.22
CA LEU A 108 -4.20 0.77 -3.86
C LEU A 108 -3.61 1.86 -2.97
N TYR A 109 -4.34 2.23 -1.90
CA TYR A 109 -3.83 3.08 -0.83
C TYR A 109 -3.90 2.36 0.52
N GLU A 110 -2.76 1.89 0.99
CA GLU A 110 -2.56 1.29 2.31
C GLU A 110 -1.17 1.68 2.87
N GLY A 111 -0.94 1.37 4.13
CA GLY A 111 0.35 1.56 4.80
C GLY A 111 0.34 2.65 5.87
N ASP A 112 -0.55 3.61 5.81
CA ASP A 112 -0.69 4.68 6.80
C ASP A 112 -1.03 4.11 8.19
N ASN A 113 -1.99 3.17 8.25
CA ASN A 113 -2.36 2.49 9.48
C ASN A 113 -1.38 1.37 9.87
N ASP A 114 -0.75 0.73 8.89
CA ASP A 114 0.29 -0.26 9.10
C ASP A 114 1.47 0.34 9.86
N VAL A 115 1.98 1.49 9.39
CA VAL A 115 3.07 2.22 10.05
C VAL A 115 2.63 2.75 11.41
N ALA A 116 1.41 3.28 11.53
CA ALA A 116 0.86 3.73 12.82
C ALA A 116 0.70 2.59 13.82
N HIS A 117 0.53 1.35 13.36
CA HIS A 117 0.49 0.14 14.19
C HIS A 117 1.89 -0.39 14.53
N GLY A 118 2.95 0.21 13.97
CA GLY A 118 4.34 -0.14 14.24
C GLY A 118 5.00 -1.03 13.18
N LYS A 119 4.33 -1.35 12.05
CA LYS A 119 4.98 -2.06 10.95
C LYS A 119 6.06 -1.19 10.32
N GLY A 120 7.25 -1.77 10.15
CA GLY A 120 8.33 -1.15 9.39
C GLY A 120 8.21 -1.40 7.89
N ALA A 121 9.03 -0.67 7.11
CA ALA A 121 9.03 -0.77 5.65
C ALA A 121 9.20 -2.21 5.13
N THR A 122 10.07 -3.01 5.74
CA THR A 122 10.32 -4.41 5.31
C THR A 122 9.07 -5.26 5.42
N GLN A 123 8.30 -5.13 6.52
CA GLN A 123 7.08 -5.91 6.71
C GLN A 123 5.99 -5.48 5.72
N PHE A 124 5.77 -4.17 5.57
CA PHE A 124 4.78 -3.66 4.63
C PHE A 124 5.08 -4.05 3.18
N VAL A 125 6.35 -3.97 2.76
CA VAL A 125 6.76 -4.39 1.41
C VAL A 125 6.47 -5.87 1.17
N ALA A 126 6.72 -6.75 2.14
CA ALA A 126 6.39 -8.18 2.04
C ALA A 126 4.87 -8.42 1.93
N ASP A 127 4.06 -7.64 2.67
CA ASP A 127 2.60 -7.69 2.55
C ASP A 127 2.15 -7.20 1.15
N PHE A 128 2.79 -6.15 0.61
CA PHE A 128 2.52 -5.65 -0.75
C PHE A 128 2.88 -6.66 -1.83
N GLU A 129 4.04 -7.29 -1.75
CA GLU A 129 4.45 -8.36 -2.68
C GLU A 129 3.46 -9.53 -2.64
N THR A 130 2.96 -9.87 -1.44
CA THR A 130 1.92 -10.90 -1.26
C THR A 130 0.60 -10.47 -1.92
N PHE A 131 0.21 -9.20 -1.78
CA PHE A 131 -0.98 -8.65 -2.45
C PHE A 131 -0.86 -8.77 -3.97
N VAL A 132 0.26 -8.30 -4.53
CA VAL A 132 0.55 -8.37 -5.98
C VAL A 132 0.49 -9.81 -6.46
N ALA A 133 1.18 -10.74 -5.78
CA ALA A 133 1.22 -12.15 -6.18
C ALA A 133 -0.18 -12.77 -6.20
N ARG A 134 -1.00 -12.54 -5.16
CA ARG A 134 -2.37 -13.08 -5.07
C ARG A 134 -3.31 -12.47 -6.08
N VAL A 135 -3.18 -11.18 -6.40
CA VAL A 135 -3.97 -10.55 -7.46
C VAL A 135 -3.58 -11.15 -8.80
N HIS A 136 -2.29 -11.18 -9.14
CA HIS A 136 -1.84 -11.68 -10.45
C HIS A 136 -1.99 -13.19 -10.64
N GLU A 137 -2.08 -13.99 -9.57
CA GLU A 137 -2.45 -15.41 -9.66
C GLU A 137 -3.87 -15.61 -10.25
N ARG A 138 -4.79 -14.69 -9.95
CA ARG A 138 -6.20 -14.77 -10.36
C ARG A 138 -6.54 -13.86 -11.53
N LEU A 139 -5.87 -12.73 -11.61
CA LEU A 139 -6.09 -11.64 -12.55
C LEU A 139 -4.75 -11.20 -13.16
N PRO A 140 -4.14 -12.00 -14.04
CA PRO A 140 -2.76 -11.79 -14.50
C PRO A 140 -2.55 -10.50 -15.30
N GLU A 141 -3.62 -9.95 -15.91
CA GLU A 141 -3.55 -8.73 -16.72
C GLU A 141 -3.92 -7.46 -15.94
N THR A 142 -4.33 -7.58 -14.66
CA THR A 142 -4.72 -6.43 -13.86
C THR A 142 -3.51 -5.56 -13.50
N HIS A 143 -3.60 -4.27 -13.79
CA HIS A 143 -2.61 -3.30 -13.36
C HIS A 143 -2.84 -2.89 -11.91
N ILE A 144 -1.76 -2.72 -11.14
CA ILE A 144 -1.81 -2.26 -9.74
C ILE A 144 -1.05 -0.94 -9.63
N ALA A 145 -1.77 0.13 -9.34
CA ALA A 145 -1.23 1.46 -9.15
C ALA A 145 -1.18 1.79 -7.65
N PHE A 146 0.01 1.76 -7.08
CA PHE A 146 0.22 2.13 -5.68
C PHE A 146 0.13 3.64 -5.53
N VAL A 147 -0.79 4.09 -4.69
CA VAL A 147 -0.90 5.46 -4.20
C VAL A 147 -0.06 5.54 -2.92
N PRO A 148 1.08 6.24 -2.90
CA PRO A 148 2.01 6.22 -1.80
C PRO A 148 1.40 6.72 -0.50
N ILE A 149 1.91 6.19 0.61
CA ILE A 149 1.54 6.64 1.94
C ILE A 149 1.80 8.15 2.02
N LYS A 150 0.75 8.92 2.28
CA LYS A 150 0.83 10.38 2.31
C LYS A 150 1.54 10.88 3.57
N PRO A 151 2.30 11.97 3.50
CA PRO A 151 2.66 12.71 4.69
C PRO A 151 1.38 13.28 5.34
N SER A 152 1.35 13.37 6.66
CA SER A 152 0.24 14.02 7.39
C SER A 152 0.77 14.75 8.62
N ILE A 153 0.01 15.74 9.09
CA ILE A 153 0.39 16.51 10.29
C ILE A 153 0.36 15.58 11.52
N MET A 154 -0.73 14.81 11.66
CA MET A 154 -0.93 13.90 12.80
C MET A 154 0.17 12.83 12.91
N ARG A 155 0.70 12.36 11.79
CA ARG A 155 1.67 11.26 11.75
C ARG A 155 3.03 11.70 11.19
N TRP A 156 3.38 12.99 11.32
CA TRP A 156 4.62 13.53 10.78
C TRP A 156 5.87 12.82 11.32
N GLU A 157 5.87 12.47 12.59
CA GLU A 157 6.98 11.72 13.22
C GLU A 157 7.21 10.34 12.59
N MET A 158 6.19 9.78 11.92
CA MET A 158 6.27 8.49 11.22
C MET A 158 6.68 8.64 9.75
N TRP A 159 6.76 9.89 9.25
CA TRP A 159 7.08 10.16 7.85
C TRP A 159 8.38 9.52 7.36
N PRO A 160 9.49 9.46 8.13
CA PRO A 160 10.70 8.75 7.69
C PRO A 160 10.45 7.28 7.30
N THR A 161 9.68 6.55 8.09
CA THR A 161 9.30 5.16 7.80
C THR A 161 8.39 5.07 6.59
N MET A 162 7.39 5.96 6.48
CA MET A 162 6.47 6.02 5.34
C MET A 162 7.22 6.32 4.04
N ARG A 163 8.16 7.27 4.06
CA ARG A 163 9.01 7.63 2.93
C ARG A 163 9.90 6.47 2.50
N GLU A 164 10.50 5.74 3.45
CA GLU A 164 11.29 4.55 3.16
C GLU A 164 10.43 3.47 2.50
N THR A 165 9.23 3.23 3.04
CA THR A 165 8.25 2.29 2.48
C THR A 165 7.89 2.65 1.04
N ASN A 166 7.52 3.92 0.82
CA ASN A 166 7.17 4.45 -0.50
C ASN A 166 8.32 4.27 -1.51
N ALA A 167 9.56 4.56 -1.10
CA ALA A 167 10.73 4.41 -1.96
C ALA A 167 10.97 2.95 -2.38
N ARG A 168 10.76 2.00 -1.46
CA ARG A 168 10.91 0.56 -1.74
C ARG A 168 9.81 0.05 -2.68
N ILE A 169 8.54 0.46 -2.46
CA ILE A 169 7.46 0.12 -3.38
C ILE A 169 7.71 0.72 -4.77
N ARG A 170 8.15 1.98 -4.84
CA ARG A 170 8.50 2.62 -6.12
C ARG A 170 9.58 1.84 -6.87
N ALA A 171 10.56 1.26 -6.17
CA ALA A 171 11.57 0.41 -6.81
C ALA A 171 10.97 -0.86 -7.42
N LEU A 172 9.96 -1.48 -6.78
CA LEU A 172 9.25 -2.65 -7.34
C LEU A 172 8.49 -2.31 -8.61
N THR A 173 7.91 -1.10 -8.71
CA THR A 173 7.19 -0.69 -9.93
C THR A 173 8.10 -0.47 -11.14
N GLN A 174 9.42 -0.50 -10.98
CA GLN A 174 10.35 -0.40 -12.10
C GLN A 174 10.70 -1.75 -12.74
N ILE A 175 10.30 -2.86 -12.14
CA ILE A 175 10.66 -4.21 -12.57
C ILE A 175 9.46 -5.03 -13.07
N ASP A 176 8.22 -4.55 -12.90
CA ASP A 176 7.00 -5.16 -13.44
C ASP A 176 6.14 -4.05 -14.09
N GLU A 177 5.89 -4.12 -15.38
CA GLU A 177 5.14 -3.12 -16.16
C GLU A 177 3.67 -3.00 -15.76
N ARG A 178 3.12 -3.99 -15.05
CA ARG A 178 1.76 -3.95 -14.49
C ARG A 178 1.68 -3.20 -13.16
N LEU A 179 2.83 -2.84 -12.57
CA LEU A 179 2.90 -2.08 -11.33
C LEU A 179 3.19 -0.62 -11.63
N HIS A 180 2.41 0.27 -11.02
CA HIS A 180 2.55 1.71 -11.18
C HIS A 180 2.69 2.41 -9.83
N TYR A 181 3.29 3.58 -9.85
CA TYR A 181 3.45 4.45 -8.67
C TYR A 181 2.88 5.83 -9.00
N ILE A 182 1.83 6.25 -8.29
CA ILE A 182 1.16 7.54 -8.52
C ILE A 182 1.58 8.51 -7.42
N ASP A 183 2.57 9.34 -7.67
CA ASP A 183 3.22 10.18 -6.67
C ASP A 183 2.32 11.34 -6.18
N VAL A 184 1.35 11.02 -5.33
CA VAL A 184 0.51 12.01 -4.64
C VAL A 184 1.19 12.59 -3.39
N ALA A 185 2.28 11.99 -2.91
CA ALA A 185 2.94 12.41 -1.68
C ALA A 185 3.88 13.59 -1.89
N SER A 186 4.68 13.59 -2.96
CA SER A 186 5.65 14.66 -3.24
C SER A 186 5.02 16.05 -3.33
N PRO A 187 3.90 16.27 -4.03
CA PRO A 187 3.28 17.60 -4.11
C PRO A 187 2.65 18.06 -2.79
N MET A 188 2.46 17.18 -1.80
CA MET A 188 1.98 17.55 -0.47
C MET A 188 3.09 18.09 0.44
N LEU A 189 4.37 17.87 0.11
CA LEU A 189 5.51 18.23 0.94
C LEU A 189 5.89 19.70 0.76
N ASP A 190 6.31 20.33 1.85
CA ASP A 190 6.90 21.66 1.88
C ASP A 190 8.32 21.58 2.50
N GLY A 191 9.25 21.03 1.74
CA GLY A 191 10.60 20.73 2.20
C GLY A 191 10.59 19.71 3.35
N ASP A 192 11.27 20.06 4.46
CA ASP A 192 11.37 19.21 5.65
C ASP A 192 10.31 19.54 6.72
N ARG A 193 9.24 20.22 6.34
CA ARG A 193 8.13 20.58 7.24
C ARG A 193 6.91 19.68 7.00
N PRO A 194 6.02 19.57 8.01
CA PRO A 194 4.73 18.96 7.78
C PRO A 194 3.98 19.64 6.63
N PRO A 195 3.12 18.90 5.90
CA PRO A 195 2.33 19.48 4.82
C PRO A 195 1.37 20.56 5.31
N SER A 196 0.87 21.41 4.38
CA SER A 196 -0.10 22.46 4.71
C SER A 196 -1.33 21.91 5.41
N ALA A 197 -1.79 22.60 6.45
CA ALA A 197 -3.00 22.24 7.16
C ALA A 197 -4.25 22.32 6.28
N SER A 198 -4.24 23.13 5.20
CA SER A 198 -5.36 23.22 4.26
C SER A 198 -5.67 21.91 3.54
N LEU A 199 -4.68 21.03 3.38
CA LEU A 199 -4.84 19.72 2.74
C LEU A 199 -5.59 18.70 3.61
N PHE A 200 -5.87 19.02 4.88
CA PHE A 200 -6.48 18.11 5.84
C PHE A 200 -7.72 18.72 6.48
N VAL A 201 -8.61 17.85 6.95
CA VAL A 201 -9.63 18.25 7.90
C VAL A 201 -9.01 18.49 9.28
N SER A 202 -9.81 18.88 10.28
CA SER A 202 -9.31 19.31 11.59
C SER A 202 -8.46 18.29 12.36
N ASP A 203 -8.48 17.01 11.97
CA ASP A 203 -7.69 15.97 12.61
C ASP A 203 -6.22 15.91 12.11
N GLY A 204 -5.90 16.65 11.05
CA GLY A 204 -4.55 16.67 10.47
C GLY A 204 -4.10 15.36 9.84
N LEU A 205 -5.04 14.43 9.57
CA LEU A 205 -4.81 13.10 9.00
C LEU A 205 -5.61 12.87 7.71
N HIS A 206 -6.94 13.04 7.79
CA HIS A 206 -7.81 12.83 6.65
C HIS A 206 -7.82 14.05 5.74
N LEU A 207 -7.84 13.79 4.42
CA LEU A 207 -7.78 14.86 3.44
C LEU A 207 -9.04 15.75 3.47
N SER A 208 -8.84 17.03 3.30
CA SER A 208 -9.88 18.01 2.97
C SER A 208 -10.28 17.91 1.49
N SER A 209 -11.23 18.72 1.06
CA SER A 209 -11.55 18.86 -0.38
C SER A 209 -10.31 19.29 -1.17
N GLU A 210 -9.51 20.25 -0.66
CA GLU A 210 -8.27 20.72 -1.30
C GLU A 210 -7.24 19.57 -1.42
N GLY A 211 -7.15 18.72 -0.39
CA GLY A 211 -6.28 17.54 -0.45
C GLY A 211 -6.72 16.52 -1.49
N TYR A 212 -8.03 16.30 -1.63
CA TYR A 212 -8.56 15.41 -2.69
C TYR A 212 -8.50 16.05 -4.08
N ASP A 213 -8.61 17.37 -4.21
CA ASP A 213 -8.41 18.06 -5.48
C ASP A 213 -6.97 17.82 -5.97
N LEU A 214 -5.96 18.02 -5.10
CA LEU A 214 -4.56 17.74 -5.41
C LEU A 214 -4.33 16.28 -5.82
N TRP A 215 -4.87 15.33 -5.06
CA TRP A 215 -4.73 13.91 -5.38
C TRP A 215 -5.38 13.56 -6.71
N SER A 216 -6.58 14.10 -6.94
CA SER A 216 -7.35 13.83 -8.16
C SER A 216 -6.66 14.38 -9.41
N ASP A 217 -6.02 15.54 -9.33
CA ASP A 217 -5.24 16.11 -10.43
C ASP A 217 -4.04 15.22 -10.79
N VAL A 218 -3.31 14.71 -9.78
CA VAL A 218 -2.20 13.79 -10.02
C VAL A 218 -2.68 12.47 -10.64
N VAL A 219 -3.77 11.91 -10.11
CA VAL A 219 -4.34 10.65 -10.62
C VAL A 219 -4.94 10.84 -12.02
N ARG A 220 -5.56 11.98 -12.30
CA ARG A 220 -6.06 12.32 -13.66
C ARG A 220 -4.92 12.33 -14.67
N THR A 221 -3.82 13.02 -14.35
CA THR A 221 -2.61 13.03 -15.20
C THR A 221 -2.07 11.61 -15.45
N PHE A 222 -2.10 10.74 -14.43
CA PHE A 222 -1.73 9.35 -14.59
C PHE A 222 -2.70 8.61 -15.53
N PHE A 223 -4.01 8.76 -15.37
CA PHE A 223 -5.00 8.12 -16.23
C PHE A 223 -4.90 8.57 -17.69
N GLU A 224 -4.62 9.87 -17.94
CA GLU A 224 -4.35 10.41 -19.27
C GLU A 224 -3.09 9.75 -19.89
N ALA A 225 -2.03 9.63 -19.11
CA ALA A 225 -0.80 8.96 -19.54
C ALA A 225 -0.98 7.46 -19.85
N GLN A 226 -1.96 6.81 -19.19
CA GLN A 226 -2.35 5.42 -19.48
C GLN A 226 -3.37 5.30 -20.62
N GLY A 227 -3.82 6.41 -21.21
CA GLY A 227 -4.84 6.40 -22.27
C GLY A 227 -6.24 6.02 -21.78
N LEU A 228 -6.50 6.13 -20.48
CA LEU A 228 -7.80 5.87 -19.86
C LEU A 228 -8.72 7.10 -19.91
N LEU A 229 -8.13 8.28 -20.02
CA LEU A 229 -8.80 9.56 -20.23
C LEU A 229 -8.26 10.24 -21.50
N PRO A 230 -9.07 11.08 -22.18
CA PRO A 230 -8.64 11.80 -23.37
C PRO A 230 -7.58 12.87 -23.09
#